data_12086fdd2d13e056e97aa6b4dc1f0b89
#
_entry.id   12086fdd2d13e056e97aa6b4dc1f0b89
#
_cell.length_a   1.000
_cell.length_b   1.000
_cell.length_c   1.000
_cell.angle_alpha   90.00
_cell.angle_beta   90.00
_cell.angle_gamma   90.00
#
_symmetry.space_group_name_H-M   'P 1'
#
loop_
_entity.id
_entity.type
_entity.pdbx_description
1 polymer ?
#
loop_
_entity_poly.entity_id
_entity_poly.type
_entity_poly.pdbx_seq_one_letter_code
_entity_poly.pdbx_strand_id
1 'polypeptide(L)'
;TYGQVAAAAARLTPPDPATITLKDPKAWHLAGKPLKRLDTRDKLTGAQVYGMDLVLPGMLNAAIRQCPVFGGKLKSFDAAAIAARPGVRKVLAVGDHAVAVVADTWWRAKSALDALPVVWDEGEHAQASSEAFGRVMRAALDAVQAAAANVVGDAKAALAGAARTLEAVYSVPHQN
;
A
#
# COMPACT_ATOMS: atom_id res chain seq x y z
N THR A 1 -13.33 -1.07 -29.98
CA THR A 1 -12.96 -1.07 -28.54
C THR A 1 -11.65 -1.80 -28.32
N TYR A 2 -10.97 -1.55 -27.21
CA TYR A 2 -9.72 -2.28 -26.87
C TYR A 2 -9.94 -3.79 -26.82
N GLY A 3 -11.08 -4.26 -26.33
CA GLY A 3 -11.41 -5.69 -26.28
C GLY A 3 -11.46 -6.34 -27.66
N GLN A 4 -11.90 -5.64 -28.70
CA GLN A 4 -11.95 -6.18 -30.07
C GLN A 4 -10.57 -6.40 -30.68
N VAL A 5 -9.57 -5.63 -30.27
CA VAL A 5 -8.19 -5.72 -30.80
C VAL A 5 -7.24 -6.50 -29.89
N ALA A 6 -7.65 -6.83 -28.67
CA ALA A 6 -6.79 -7.43 -27.66
C ALA A 6 -6.12 -8.74 -28.13
N ALA A 7 -6.88 -9.65 -28.77
CA ALA A 7 -6.35 -10.91 -29.27
C ALA A 7 -5.35 -10.74 -30.42
N ALA A 8 -5.53 -9.72 -31.25
CA ALA A 8 -4.58 -9.40 -32.31
C ALA A 8 -3.34 -8.73 -31.76
N ALA A 9 -3.50 -7.79 -30.83
CA ALA A 9 -2.41 -7.08 -30.18
C ALA A 9 -1.49 -8.02 -29.37
N ALA A 10 -2.05 -9.02 -28.71
CA ALA A 10 -1.27 -10.01 -27.93
C ALA A 10 -0.31 -10.86 -28.80
N ARG A 11 -0.48 -10.86 -30.11
CA ARG A 11 0.39 -11.58 -31.05
C ARG A 11 1.52 -10.72 -31.61
N LEU A 12 1.48 -9.42 -31.34
CA LEU A 12 2.50 -8.49 -31.82
C LEU A 12 3.68 -8.45 -30.86
N THR A 13 4.88 -8.39 -31.40
CA THR A 13 6.07 -8.10 -30.59
C THR A 13 6.06 -6.62 -30.24
N PRO A 14 6.14 -6.24 -28.96
CA PRO A 14 6.27 -4.85 -28.58
C PRO A 14 7.52 -4.21 -29.22
N PRO A 15 7.44 -2.95 -29.65
CA PRO A 15 8.63 -2.26 -30.17
C PRO A 15 9.67 -2.11 -29.05
N ASP A 16 10.94 -2.16 -29.42
CA ASP A 16 12.03 -1.85 -28.48
C ASP A 16 11.86 -0.41 -27.96
N PRO A 17 11.77 -0.21 -26.64
CA PRO A 17 11.65 1.14 -26.05
C PRO A 17 12.73 2.12 -26.52
N ALA A 18 13.94 1.63 -26.82
CA ALA A 18 15.05 2.46 -27.31
C ALA A 18 14.80 3.01 -28.73
N THR A 19 13.90 2.41 -29.51
CA THR A 19 13.54 2.87 -30.86
C THR A 19 12.39 3.86 -30.89
N ILE A 20 11.72 4.07 -29.75
CA ILE A 20 10.54 4.95 -29.68
C ILE A 20 10.98 6.40 -29.58
N THR A 21 10.68 7.19 -30.59
CA THR A 21 10.86 8.64 -30.55
C THR A 21 9.68 9.29 -29.82
N LEU A 22 9.95 9.93 -28.69
CA LEU A 22 8.93 10.64 -27.94
C LEU A 22 8.56 11.95 -28.63
N LYS A 23 7.30 12.36 -28.48
CA LYS A 23 6.81 13.62 -29.01
C LYS A 23 7.57 14.79 -28.35
N ASP A 24 8.05 15.74 -29.16
CA ASP A 24 8.70 16.96 -28.66
C ASP A 24 7.74 17.69 -27.70
N PRO A 25 8.24 18.14 -26.52
CA PRO A 25 7.44 18.93 -25.57
C PRO A 25 6.76 20.17 -26.19
N LYS A 26 7.38 20.80 -27.20
CA LYS A 26 6.79 21.91 -27.94
C LYS A 26 5.53 21.54 -28.72
N ALA A 27 5.36 20.27 -29.05
CA ALA A 27 4.20 19.73 -29.75
C ALA A 27 3.13 19.17 -28.79
N TRP A 28 3.27 19.34 -27.49
CA TRP A 28 2.25 18.90 -26.52
C TRP A 28 1.05 19.82 -26.55
N HIS A 29 -0.15 19.22 -26.62
CA HIS A 29 -1.40 19.95 -26.64
C HIS A 29 -2.18 19.83 -25.34
N LEU A 30 -1.88 18.82 -24.51
CA LEU A 30 -2.61 18.51 -23.28
C LEU A 30 -1.76 18.79 -22.03
N ALA A 31 -0.52 18.32 -22.01
CA ALA A 31 0.37 18.53 -20.89
C ALA A 31 0.63 20.03 -20.66
N GLY A 32 0.56 20.45 -19.41
CA GLY A 32 0.72 21.87 -19.04
C GLY A 32 -0.50 22.75 -19.31
N LYS A 33 -1.66 22.18 -19.72
CA LYS A 33 -2.91 22.92 -19.90
C LYS A 33 -3.89 22.64 -18.76
N PRO A 34 -4.68 23.64 -18.32
CA PRO A 34 -5.70 23.46 -17.30
C PRO A 34 -6.93 22.74 -17.89
N LEU A 35 -6.86 21.42 -17.94
CA LEU A 35 -7.97 20.60 -18.45
C LEU A 35 -8.87 20.17 -17.31
N LYS A 36 -10.18 20.25 -17.53
CA LYS A 36 -11.18 19.70 -16.61
C LYS A 36 -11.16 18.16 -16.67
N ARG A 37 -11.26 17.52 -15.53
CA ARG A 37 -11.43 16.06 -15.46
C ARG A 37 -12.84 15.70 -15.98
N LEU A 38 -12.94 14.56 -16.66
CA LEU A 38 -14.21 14.07 -17.22
C LEU A 38 -15.22 13.71 -16.12
N ASP A 39 -14.75 13.24 -14.99
CA ASP A 39 -15.53 12.73 -13.85
C ASP A 39 -15.82 13.78 -12.76
N THR A 40 -15.41 15.03 -12.96
CA THR A 40 -15.58 16.10 -11.95
C THR A 40 -17.05 16.34 -11.61
N ARG A 41 -17.93 16.38 -12.63
CA ARG A 41 -19.36 16.63 -12.43
C ARG A 41 -19.98 15.55 -11.53
N ASP A 42 -19.75 14.29 -11.86
CA ASP A 42 -20.37 13.16 -11.16
C ASP A 42 -19.87 13.07 -9.71
N LYS A 43 -18.61 13.41 -9.46
CA LYS A 43 -18.06 13.52 -8.10
C LYS A 43 -18.67 14.63 -7.28
N LEU A 44 -18.91 15.80 -7.89
CA LEU A 44 -19.47 16.94 -7.19
C LEU A 44 -20.99 16.82 -6.93
N THR A 45 -21.70 16.05 -7.76
CA THR A 45 -23.16 15.84 -7.64
C THR A 45 -23.53 14.58 -6.86
N GLY A 46 -22.55 13.74 -6.47
CA GLY A 46 -22.81 12.45 -5.83
C GLY A 46 -23.29 11.35 -6.80
N ALA A 47 -23.25 11.60 -8.11
CA ALA A 47 -23.63 10.61 -9.12
C ALA A 47 -22.55 9.55 -9.36
N GLN A 48 -21.30 9.84 -8.97
CA GLN A 48 -20.20 8.89 -9.09
C GLN A 48 -20.40 7.72 -8.14
N VAL A 49 -20.42 6.50 -8.68
CA VAL A 49 -20.45 5.26 -7.91
C VAL A 49 -19.01 4.81 -7.68
N TYR A 50 -18.63 4.63 -6.41
CA TYR A 50 -17.35 4.07 -6.00
C TYR A 50 -17.51 2.60 -5.62
N GLY A 51 -16.39 1.87 -5.47
CA GLY A 51 -16.44 0.45 -5.09
C GLY A 51 -17.17 0.19 -3.76
N MET A 52 -17.11 1.14 -2.82
CA MET A 52 -17.83 1.05 -1.54
C MET A 52 -19.34 1.27 -1.65
N ASP A 53 -19.81 1.89 -2.72
CA ASP A 53 -21.23 2.19 -2.96
C ASP A 53 -21.92 1.02 -3.69
N LEU A 54 -21.16 0.03 -4.14
CA LEU A 54 -21.70 -1.10 -4.87
C LEU A 54 -22.54 -1.98 -3.94
N VAL A 55 -23.81 -2.15 -4.28
CA VAL A 55 -24.76 -3.03 -3.56
C VAL A 55 -25.38 -3.99 -4.56
N LEU A 56 -25.21 -5.29 -4.34
CA LEU A 56 -25.80 -6.36 -5.14
C LEU A 56 -26.87 -7.10 -4.33
N PRO A 57 -27.91 -7.68 -4.99
CA PRO A 57 -28.90 -8.50 -4.29
C PRO A 57 -28.25 -9.65 -3.53
N GLY A 58 -28.54 -9.79 -2.24
CA GLY A 58 -27.97 -10.82 -1.39
C GLY A 58 -26.49 -10.63 -1.02
N MET A 59 -25.88 -9.49 -1.34
CA MET A 59 -24.51 -9.21 -0.97
C MET A 59 -24.32 -9.23 0.53
N LEU A 60 -23.25 -9.90 0.98
CA LEU A 60 -22.78 -9.87 2.35
C LEU A 60 -21.56 -8.96 2.46
N ASN A 61 -21.30 -8.51 3.66
CA ASN A 61 -20.16 -7.66 3.97
C ASN A 61 -19.18 -8.42 4.84
N ALA A 62 -17.89 -8.18 4.62
CA ALA A 62 -16.84 -8.77 5.43
C ALA A 62 -15.94 -7.68 6.02
N ALA A 63 -15.57 -7.85 7.28
CA ALA A 63 -14.50 -7.13 7.92
C ALA A 63 -13.33 -8.08 8.17
N ILE A 64 -12.12 -7.63 7.89
CA ILE A 64 -10.90 -8.43 8.01
C ILE A 64 -9.95 -7.78 9.01
N ARG A 65 -9.22 -8.61 9.77
CA ARG A 65 -8.12 -8.21 10.64
C ARG A 65 -6.91 -9.07 10.34
N GLN A 66 -5.81 -8.43 10.02
CA GLN A 66 -4.52 -9.06 9.85
C GLN A 66 -3.72 -9.04 11.15
N CYS A 67 -2.71 -9.88 11.25
CA CYS A 67 -1.73 -9.76 12.33
C CYS A 67 -1.12 -8.34 12.32
N PRO A 68 -1.08 -7.65 13.46
CA PRO A 68 -0.54 -6.29 13.52
C PRO A 68 0.98 -6.26 13.31
N VAL A 69 1.65 -7.40 13.46
CA VAL A 69 3.10 -7.51 13.26
C VAL A 69 3.37 -8.05 11.86
N PHE A 70 4.23 -7.36 11.11
CA PHE A 70 4.63 -7.77 9.78
C PHE A 70 5.27 -9.16 9.78
N GLY A 71 4.80 -10.06 8.92
CA GLY A 71 5.24 -11.46 8.87
C GLY A 71 4.62 -12.35 9.95
N GLY A 72 3.82 -11.80 10.86
CA GLY A 72 3.11 -12.57 11.88
C GLY A 72 1.98 -13.41 11.31
N LYS A 73 1.57 -14.44 12.06
CA LYS A 73 0.59 -15.44 11.63
C LYS A 73 -0.61 -15.53 12.57
N LEU A 74 -1.71 -16.00 12.04
CA LEU A 74 -2.88 -16.36 12.82
C LEU A 74 -2.64 -17.69 13.54
N LYS A 75 -2.60 -17.68 14.86
CA LYS A 75 -2.47 -18.88 15.67
C LYS A 75 -3.80 -19.55 15.95
N SER A 76 -4.79 -18.76 16.39
CA SER A 76 -6.14 -19.23 16.65
C SER A 76 -7.13 -18.08 16.79
N PHE A 77 -8.44 -18.39 16.70
CA PHE A 77 -9.51 -17.48 17.04
C PHE A 77 -10.70 -18.27 17.60
N ASP A 78 -11.51 -17.61 18.44
CA ASP A 78 -12.71 -18.21 19.01
C ASP A 78 -13.96 -17.68 18.29
N ALA A 79 -14.39 -18.40 17.25
CA ALA A 79 -15.60 -18.05 16.50
C ALA A 79 -16.88 -18.16 17.34
N ALA A 80 -16.93 -19.06 18.35
CA ALA A 80 -18.11 -19.27 19.18
C ALA A 80 -18.45 -18.03 20.02
N ALA A 81 -17.44 -17.27 20.44
CA ALA A 81 -17.62 -16.04 21.22
C ALA A 81 -18.47 -14.98 20.51
N ILE A 82 -18.57 -15.01 19.19
CA ILE A 82 -19.31 -14.03 18.39
C ILE A 82 -20.40 -14.63 17.51
N ALA A 83 -20.56 -15.95 17.49
CA ALA A 83 -21.51 -16.64 16.59
C ALA A 83 -22.97 -16.21 16.79
N ALA A 84 -23.36 -15.88 18.03
CA ALA A 84 -24.72 -15.43 18.36
C ALA A 84 -24.97 -13.94 18.09
N ARG A 85 -23.99 -13.18 17.62
CA ARG A 85 -24.18 -11.75 17.32
C ARG A 85 -25.11 -11.54 16.12
N PRO A 86 -26.01 -10.55 16.19
CA PRO A 86 -26.98 -10.31 15.12
C PRO A 86 -26.31 -10.11 13.77
N GLY A 87 -26.79 -10.86 12.77
CA GLY A 87 -26.36 -10.72 11.38
C GLY A 87 -25.04 -11.37 11.03
N VAL A 88 -24.28 -11.90 11.99
CA VAL A 88 -23.07 -12.69 11.72
C VAL A 88 -23.43 -13.97 10.96
N ARG A 89 -22.74 -14.23 9.87
CA ARG A 89 -22.98 -15.38 8.99
C ARG A 89 -21.83 -16.37 9.04
N LYS A 90 -20.58 -15.87 9.09
CA LYS A 90 -19.40 -16.74 9.06
C LYS A 90 -18.19 -16.03 9.69
N VAL A 91 -17.34 -16.82 10.32
CA VAL A 91 -15.98 -16.42 10.74
C VAL A 91 -15.00 -17.38 10.08
N LEU A 92 -13.96 -16.87 9.46
CA LEU A 92 -13.00 -17.70 8.73
C LEU A 92 -11.58 -17.11 8.78
N ALA A 93 -10.58 -18.00 8.72
CA ALA A 93 -9.22 -17.61 8.46
C ALA A 93 -9.06 -17.18 7.00
N VAL A 94 -8.23 -16.16 6.75
CA VAL A 94 -7.86 -15.67 5.42
C VAL A 94 -6.34 -15.78 5.28
N GLY A 95 -5.91 -16.74 4.47
CA GLY A 95 -4.51 -17.14 4.46
C GLY A 95 -4.05 -17.64 5.83
N ASP A 96 -2.79 -17.44 6.13
CA ASP A 96 -2.17 -17.81 7.41
C ASP A 96 -1.95 -16.61 8.35
N HIS A 97 -2.41 -15.43 7.99
CA HIS A 97 -2.08 -14.18 8.68
C HIS A 97 -3.29 -13.28 9.00
N ALA A 98 -4.51 -13.69 8.64
CA ALA A 98 -5.70 -12.87 8.85
C ALA A 98 -6.93 -13.70 9.23
N VAL A 99 -7.92 -13.02 9.84
CA VAL A 99 -9.25 -13.53 10.13
C VAL A 99 -10.30 -12.57 9.62
N ALA A 100 -11.41 -13.09 9.09
CA ALA A 100 -12.53 -12.30 8.61
C ALA A 100 -13.83 -12.71 9.27
N VAL A 101 -14.70 -11.72 9.50
CA VAL A 101 -16.08 -11.92 9.90
C VAL A 101 -16.99 -11.45 8.78
N VAL A 102 -17.91 -12.30 8.36
CA VAL A 102 -18.92 -12.02 7.35
C VAL A 102 -20.27 -11.79 8.00
N ALA A 103 -20.94 -10.70 7.66
CA ALA A 103 -22.26 -10.36 8.18
C ALA A 103 -23.15 -9.71 7.10
N ASP A 104 -24.41 -9.49 7.41
CA ASP A 104 -25.40 -8.85 6.53
C ASP A 104 -25.13 -7.34 6.33
N THR A 105 -24.41 -6.69 7.26
CA THR A 105 -23.93 -5.31 7.11
C THR A 105 -22.48 -5.20 7.52
N TRP A 106 -21.78 -4.22 6.94
CA TRP A 106 -20.37 -3.97 7.29
C TRP A 106 -20.20 -3.63 8.78
N TRP A 107 -21.11 -2.83 9.34
CA TRP A 107 -21.07 -2.47 10.76
C TRP A 107 -21.14 -3.69 11.68
N ARG A 108 -22.03 -4.65 11.36
CA ARG A 108 -22.16 -5.90 12.13
C ARG A 108 -20.91 -6.77 11.99
N ALA A 109 -20.35 -6.87 10.77
CA ALA A 109 -19.10 -7.58 10.55
C ALA A 109 -17.95 -6.96 11.35
N LYS A 110 -17.80 -5.64 11.29
CA LYS A 110 -16.75 -4.89 12.01
C LYS A 110 -16.90 -5.00 13.53
N SER A 111 -18.10 -4.75 14.06
CA SER A 111 -18.36 -4.82 15.50
C SER A 111 -18.17 -6.23 16.06
N ALA A 112 -18.50 -7.25 15.29
CA ALA A 112 -18.27 -8.64 15.68
C ALA A 112 -16.76 -8.97 15.63
N LEU A 113 -16.05 -8.52 14.61
CA LEU A 113 -14.60 -8.70 14.48
C LEU A 113 -13.84 -8.03 15.64
N ASP A 114 -14.27 -6.84 16.08
CA ASP A 114 -13.64 -6.14 17.20
C ASP A 114 -13.77 -6.91 18.52
N ALA A 115 -14.85 -7.67 18.67
CA ALA A 115 -15.09 -8.51 19.83
C ALA A 115 -14.58 -9.95 19.68
N LEU A 116 -14.03 -10.32 18.51
CA LEU A 116 -13.51 -11.66 18.27
C LEU A 116 -12.20 -11.87 19.01
N PRO A 117 -12.09 -12.84 19.93
CA PRO A 117 -10.82 -13.23 20.51
C PRO A 117 -9.93 -13.85 19.43
N VAL A 118 -8.76 -13.25 19.22
CA VAL A 118 -7.78 -13.73 18.25
C VAL A 118 -6.42 -13.82 18.93
N VAL A 119 -5.72 -14.91 18.67
CA VAL A 119 -4.32 -15.12 19.12
C VAL A 119 -3.43 -15.11 17.89
N TRP A 120 -2.43 -14.26 17.95
CA TRP A 120 -1.42 -14.13 16.91
C TRP A 120 -0.10 -14.79 17.30
N ASP A 121 0.62 -15.28 16.33
CA ASP A 121 2.03 -15.58 16.43
C ASP A 121 2.76 -14.44 15.72
N GLU A 122 3.38 -13.57 16.51
CA GLU A 122 4.02 -12.36 16.01
C GLU A 122 5.38 -12.62 15.34
N GLY A 123 5.93 -13.83 15.54
CA GLY A 123 7.17 -14.26 14.90
C GLY A 123 8.40 -13.43 15.27
N GLU A 124 9.36 -13.40 14.37
CA GLU A 124 10.66 -12.74 14.59
C GLU A 124 10.59 -11.21 14.72
N HIS A 125 9.52 -10.61 14.21
CA HIS A 125 9.32 -9.16 14.23
C HIS A 125 8.50 -8.66 15.42
N ALA A 126 8.19 -9.51 16.42
CA ALA A 126 7.40 -9.16 17.59
C ALA A 126 7.94 -7.93 18.37
N GLN A 127 9.24 -7.69 18.32
CA GLN A 127 9.92 -6.57 18.98
C GLN A 127 10.26 -5.41 18.04
N ALA A 128 9.77 -5.46 16.78
CA ALA A 128 9.98 -4.36 15.85
C ALA A 128 9.30 -3.08 16.33
N SER A 129 10.03 -1.97 16.33
CA SER A 129 9.53 -0.67 16.73
C SER A 129 10.16 0.46 15.91
N SER A 130 9.46 1.57 15.78
CA SER A 130 9.99 2.77 15.11
C SER A 130 11.29 3.26 15.76
N GLU A 131 11.42 3.10 17.08
CA GLU A 131 12.64 3.44 17.80
C GLU A 131 13.81 2.54 17.44
N ALA A 132 13.57 1.22 17.32
CA ALA A 132 14.59 0.25 16.91
C ALA A 132 15.07 0.55 15.47
N PHE A 133 14.14 0.79 14.55
CA PHE A 133 14.48 1.20 13.18
C PHE A 133 15.26 2.52 13.16
N GLY A 134 14.84 3.52 13.93
CA GLY A 134 15.54 4.80 14.03
C GLY A 134 16.98 4.66 14.53
N ARG A 135 17.24 3.78 15.50
CA ARG A 135 18.60 3.47 15.96
C ARG A 135 19.46 2.86 14.86
N VAL A 136 18.93 1.86 14.14
CA VAL A 136 19.64 1.20 13.03
C VAL A 136 19.96 2.21 11.91
N MET A 137 18.98 3.01 11.49
CA MET A 137 19.16 4.02 10.45
C MET A 137 20.21 5.08 10.85
N ARG A 138 20.18 5.53 12.10
CA ARG A 138 21.17 6.49 12.61
C ARG A 138 22.58 5.90 12.62
N ALA A 139 22.74 4.67 13.10
CA ALA A 139 24.02 3.98 13.09
C ALA A 139 24.53 3.73 11.65
N ALA A 140 23.65 3.58 10.67
CA ALA A 140 24.02 3.39 9.28
C ALA A 140 24.62 4.66 8.62
N LEU A 141 24.40 5.85 9.17
CA LEU A 141 25.01 7.09 8.66
C LEU A 141 26.54 7.05 8.79
N ASP A 142 27.06 6.38 9.80
CA ASP A 142 28.49 6.23 10.09
C ASP A 142 29.10 4.94 9.52
N ALA A 143 28.33 4.18 8.72
CA ALA A 143 28.78 2.90 8.17
C ALA A 143 29.94 3.09 7.17
N VAL A 144 31.00 2.35 7.38
CA VAL A 144 32.20 2.38 6.52
C VAL A 144 31.91 1.89 5.10
N GLN A 145 30.96 0.95 4.96
CA GLN A 145 30.54 0.36 3.68
C GLN A 145 29.07 0.66 3.44
N ALA A 146 28.80 1.80 2.80
CA ALA A 146 27.46 2.11 2.30
C ALA A 146 27.30 1.65 0.85
N ALA A 147 26.14 1.11 0.49
CA ALA A 147 25.80 0.82 -0.89
C ALA A 147 25.68 2.12 -1.68
N ALA A 148 26.51 2.30 -2.70
CA ALA A 148 26.46 3.48 -3.55
C ALA A 148 25.35 3.32 -4.60
N ALA A 149 24.31 4.16 -4.53
CA ALA A 149 23.22 4.17 -5.50
C ALA A 149 23.55 5.06 -6.72
N ASN A 150 24.14 6.23 -6.48
CA ASN A 150 24.56 7.15 -7.53
C ASN A 150 25.83 7.88 -7.07
N VAL A 151 26.87 7.87 -7.87
CA VAL A 151 28.14 8.52 -7.56
C VAL A 151 28.50 9.48 -8.68
N VAL A 152 28.59 10.77 -8.34
CA VAL A 152 29.01 11.82 -9.24
C VAL A 152 30.15 12.60 -8.58
N GLY A 153 31.37 12.55 -9.16
CA GLY A 153 32.57 13.19 -8.60
C GLY A 153 33.09 12.48 -7.33
N ASP A 154 33.90 13.18 -6.53
CA ASP A 154 34.44 12.72 -5.25
C ASP A 154 34.03 13.66 -4.12
N ALA A 155 32.90 13.30 -3.48
CA ALA A 155 32.34 14.07 -2.38
C ALA A 155 33.26 14.13 -1.14
N LYS A 156 34.02 13.07 -0.88
CA LYS A 156 34.91 13.01 0.30
C LYS A 156 36.12 13.98 0.09
N ALA A 157 36.72 13.97 -1.08
CA ALA A 157 37.77 14.89 -1.38
C ALA A 157 37.29 16.34 -1.39
N ALA A 158 36.08 16.60 -1.92
CA ALA A 158 35.50 17.94 -1.93
C ALA A 158 35.20 18.46 -0.49
N LEU A 159 34.68 17.62 0.39
CA LEU A 159 34.46 17.98 1.80
C LEU A 159 35.77 18.22 2.56
N ALA A 160 36.79 17.40 2.32
CA ALA A 160 38.09 17.55 2.96
C ALA A 160 38.82 18.86 2.55
N GLY A 161 38.59 19.32 1.32
CA GLY A 161 39.15 20.59 0.79
C GLY A 161 38.26 21.83 1.00
N ALA A 162 37.10 21.70 1.62
CA ALA A 162 36.15 22.80 1.78
C ALA A 162 36.62 23.80 2.85
N ALA A 163 36.50 25.10 2.56
CA ALA A 163 36.81 26.16 3.51
C ALA A 163 35.88 26.17 4.72
N ARG A 164 34.68 25.65 4.57
CA ARG A 164 33.67 25.50 5.63
C ARG A 164 32.74 24.31 5.33
N THR A 165 32.48 23.48 6.31
CA THR A 165 31.50 22.41 6.24
C THR A 165 30.35 22.69 7.19
N LEU A 166 29.13 22.29 6.80
CA LEU A 166 27.94 22.28 7.65
C LEU A 166 27.43 20.84 7.68
N GLU A 167 27.06 20.38 8.86
CA GLU A 167 26.50 19.06 9.06
C GLU A 167 25.12 19.20 9.72
N ALA A 168 24.15 18.44 9.21
CA ALA A 168 22.84 18.36 9.80
C ALA A 168 22.22 16.98 9.54
N VAL A 169 21.55 16.43 10.54
CA VAL A 169 20.81 15.16 10.44
C VAL A 169 19.31 15.45 10.49
N TYR A 170 18.61 15.01 9.45
CA TYR A 170 17.16 15.12 9.36
C TYR A 170 16.54 13.74 9.54
N SER A 171 15.51 13.66 10.37
CA SER A 171 14.78 12.42 10.64
C SER A 171 13.34 12.55 10.17
N VAL A 172 12.90 11.60 9.35
CA VAL A 172 11.53 11.49 8.90
C VAL A 172 10.98 10.17 9.44
N PRO A 173 9.82 10.16 10.13
CA PRO A 173 9.22 8.92 10.60
C PRO A 173 8.80 8.05 9.41
N HIS A 174 8.65 6.75 9.64
CA HIS A 174 8.10 5.84 8.65
C HIS A 174 6.70 6.31 8.24
N GLN A 175 6.48 6.41 6.94
CA GLN A 175 5.20 6.83 6.37
C GLN A 175 4.61 5.63 5.60
N ASN A 176 3.29 5.44 5.75
CA ASN A 176 2.50 4.43 5.03
C ASN A 176 1.99 4.98 3.71
#